data_ff5247ee7b90ae447613fa97686469aa
#
_entry.id   ff5247ee7b90ae447613fa97686469aa
#
_cell.length_a   1.000
_cell.length_b   1.000
_cell.length_c   1.000
_cell.angle_alpha   90.00
_cell.angle_beta   90.00
_cell.angle_gamma   90.00
#
_symmetry.space_group_name_H-M   'P 1'
#
loop_
_entity.id
_entity.type
_entity.pdbx_description
1 polymer ?
#
loop_
_entity_poly.entity_id
_entity_poly.type
_entity_poly.pdbx_seq_one_letter_code
_entity_poly.pdbx_strand_id
1 'polypeptide(L)'
;MNKIEQWMNSRIGLNFRSGLDRMEQAVSLLGRPDKAYPILHVTGTNGKGSTIAFLRQLLMAHGKKVGTFTSPHMISIHDRICIGDQPISDEDFTRIGQEVQQMEQTLLQTQDQLSYFEIICLMALLYFKEQAVDVVLLEVGIGGLLDTTNVVTGEIAVITSVGLDHQETLGGTIAEIAQQKAGIFKKGKKAVVGPLSDDAIAVCQEKAEQLAVGLHAFQKDFGIEQDLFWNENVELILPSLGLKGDYQRENAAVALEAFLLYMEGLDEEVDMDQVKLALQETRWPGRLELFGDQVYLDGAHNPHAMLRLIEFANSLAGKRVKILFGALKRKDYSGMLQTLQAGLPEAELILTTFHYGEVVAQGDRQDLPYVADYKAYIKEFMDQSHPDEVLFVTGSLYFIAEVRAFLLEV
;
A
#
# COMPACT_ATOMS: atom_id res chain seq x y z
N MET A 1 19.31 -0.50 -16.55
CA MET A 1 19.06 0.71 -15.71
C MET A 1 19.36 1.93 -16.56
N ASN A 2 18.35 2.77 -16.78
CA ASN A 2 18.51 3.97 -17.60
C ASN A 2 19.16 5.13 -16.81
N LYS A 3 19.48 6.27 -17.49
CA LYS A 3 20.14 7.41 -16.83
C LYS A 3 19.29 8.06 -15.73
N ILE A 4 17.99 8.04 -15.87
CA ILE A 4 17.05 8.59 -14.88
C ILE A 4 17.02 7.71 -13.62
N GLU A 5 16.99 6.40 -13.77
CA GLU A 5 17.09 5.49 -12.63
C GLU A 5 18.43 5.63 -11.91
N GLN A 6 19.54 5.80 -12.65
CA GLN A 6 20.86 6.06 -12.03
C GLN A 6 20.86 7.36 -11.24
N TRP A 7 20.30 8.45 -11.79
CA TRP A 7 20.15 9.71 -11.09
C TRP A 7 19.28 9.56 -9.83
N MET A 8 18.12 8.91 -9.92
CA MET A 8 17.26 8.66 -8.77
C MET A 8 17.97 7.82 -7.70
N ASN A 9 18.65 6.75 -8.10
CA ASN A 9 19.35 5.87 -7.17
C ASN A 9 20.52 6.58 -6.46
N SER A 10 21.14 7.60 -7.05
CA SER A 10 22.12 8.44 -6.37
C SER A 10 21.54 9.23 -5.19
N ARG A 11 20.21 9.27 -5.06
CA ARG A 11 19.48 9.95 -3.97
C ARG A 11 19.07 9.01 -2.85
N ILE A 12 19.29 7.69 -3.00
CA ILE A 12 19.03 6.70 -1.95
C ILE A 12 19.96 6.97 -0.76
N GLY A 13 19.38 7.00 0.44
CA GLY A 13 20.14 7.28 1.68
C GLY A 13 20.33 8.76 1.98
N LEU A 14 19.84 9.67 1.16
CA LEU A 14 19.66 11.06 1.58
C LEU A 14 18.65 11.10 2.72
N ASN A 15 19.10 11.64 3.85
CA ASN A 15 18.27 11.73 5.04
C ASN A 15 16.92 12.37 4.72
N PHE A 16 15.88 11.80 5.32
CA PHE A 16 14.54 12.37 5.30
C PHE A 16 14.60 13.79 5.86
N ARG A 17 14.41 14.78 5.00
CA ARG A 17 14.39 16.19 5.41
C ARG A 17 12.98 16.56 5.74
N SER A 18 12.76 16.94 6.99
CA SER A 18 11.46 17.41 7.47
C SER A 18 11.01 18.67 6.72
N GLY A 19 9.72 18.73 6.39
CA GLY A 19 9.11 19.89 5.75
C GLY A 19 8.74 19.66 4.29
N LEU A 20 7.73 20.39 3.82
CA LEU A 20 7.18 20.27 2.47
C LEU A 20 7.62 21.43 1.55
N ASP A 21 8.36 22.41 2.07
CA ASP A 21 8.70 23.64 1.33
C ASP A 21 9.39 23.36 -0.02
N ARG A 22 10.31 22.39 -0.04
CA ARG A 22 10.99 21.97 -1.27
C ARG A 22 10.01 21.38 -2.28
N MET A 23 9.11 20.53 -1.83
CA MET A 23 8.07 19.92 -2.68
C MET A 23 7.05 20.96 -3.16
N GLU A 24 6.62 21.87 -2.29
CA GLU A 24 5.71 22.97 -2.66
C GLU A 24 6.33 23.84 -3.76
N GLN A 25 7.61 24.18 -3.63
CA GLN A 25 8.31 24.94 -4.65
C GLN A 25 8.49 24.14 -5.94
N ALA A 26 8.85 22.84 -5.86
CA ALA A 26 9.01 21.97 -7.01
C ALA A 26 7.70 21.81 -7.79
N VAL A 27 6.59 21.55 -7.10
CA VAL A 27 5.26 21.44 -7.73
C VAL A 27 4.84 22.76 -8.36
N SER A 28 5.18 23.91 -7.73
CA SER A 28 4.93 25.23 -8.29
C SER A 28 5.72 25.49 -9.58
N LEU A 29 7.02 25.12 -9.60
CA LEU A 29 7.88 25.24 -10.79
C LEU A 29 7.39 24.35 -11.96
N LEU A 30 6.75 23.21 -11.66
CA LEU A 30 6.12 22.32 -12.64
C LEU A 30 4.69 22.76 -13.04
N GLY A 31 4.24 23.94 -12.60
CA GLY A 31 2.93 24.50 -12.97
C GLY A 31 1.76 23.80 -12.30
N ARG A 32 1.93 23.34 -11.06
CA ARG A 32 0.87 22.73 -10.22
C ARG A 32 0.13 21.59 -10.92
N PRO A 33 0.83 20.52 -11.32
CA PRO A 33 0.18 19.39 -11.99
C PRO A 33 -0.90 18.72 -11.11
N ASP A 34 -0.75 18.78 -9.79
CA ASP A 34 -1.69 18.29 -8.78
C ASP A 34 -3.09 18.94 -8.82
N LYS A 35 -3.26 20.05 -9.55
CA LYS A 35 -4.55 20.75 -9.71
C LYS A 35 -5.32 20.33 -10.96
N ALA A 36 -4.75 19.46 -11.79
CA ALA A 36 -5.35 19.04 -13.04
C ALA A 36 -6.44 17.96 -12.89
N TYR A 37 -6.51 17.30 -11.74
CA TYR A 37 -7.39 16.17 -11.47
C TYR A 37 -7.73 16.05 -9.98
N PRO A 38 -8.87 15.46 -9.61
CA PRO A 38 -9.17 15.12 -8.22
C PRO A 38 -8.27 13.99 -7.70
N ILE A 39 -8.01 14.02 -6.38
CA ILE A 39 -7.11 13.07 -5.71
C ILE A 39 -7.82 12.45 -4.52
N LEU A 40 -7.82 11.12 -4.43
CA LEU A 40 -8.12 10.36 -3.23
C LEU A 40 -6.76 10.01 -2.57
N HIS A 41 -6.50 10.56 -1.40
CA HIS A 41 -5.22 10.48 -0.71
C HIS A 41 -5.28 9.42 0.40
N VAL A 42 -4.53 8.34 0.25
CA VAL A 42 -4.64 7.13 1.08
C VAL A 42 -3.43 6.95 1.98
N THR A 43 -3.64 6.91 3.29
CA THR A 43 -2.64 6.54 4.30
C THR A 43 -3.13 5.39 5.18
N GLY A 44 -2.24 4.85 5.98
CA GLY A 44 -2.52 3.79 6.94
C GLY A 44 -1.26 3.04 7.35
N THR A 45 -1.31 2.30 8.43
CA THR A 45 -0.23 1.39 8.79
C THR A 45 -0.28 0.17 7.86
N ASN A 46 -1.41 -0.50 7.79
CA ASN A 46 -1.70 -1.62 6.89
C ASN A 46 -2.92 -1.31 6.02
N GLY A 47 -3.15 -2.07 4.95
CA GLY A 47 -4.35 -1.98 4.12
C GLY A 47 -4.29 -0.96 2.97
N LYS A 48 -3.36 0.00 2.94
CA LYS A 48 -3.26 1.05 1.90
C LYS A 48 -3.38 0.49 0.47
N GLY A 49 -2.47 -0.39 0.09
CA GLY A 49 -2.44 -0.97 -1.26
C GLY A 49 -3.70 -1.78 -1.61
N SER A 50 -4.27 -2.53 -0.64
CA SER A 50 -5.52 -3.27 -0.86
C SER A 50 -6.70 -2.33 -1.08
N THR A 51 -6.81 -1.27 -0.26
CA THR A 51 -7.86 -0.24 -0.41
C THR A 51 -7.72 0.49 -1.75
N ILE A 52 -6.50 0.84 -2.16
CA ILE A 52 -6.23 1.43 -3.47
C ILE A 52 -6.61 0.46 -4.60
N ALA A 53 -6.32 -0.83 -4.46
CA ALA A 53 -6.69 -1.83 -5.47
C ALA A 53 -8.21 -1.93 -5.66
N PHE A 54 -8.98 -1.97 -4.56
CA PHE A 54 -10.44 -1.95 -4.62
C PHE A 54 -10.96 -0.64 -5.21
N LEU A 55 -10.47 0.52 -4.75
CA LEU A 55 -10.85 1.84 -5.28
C LEU A 55 -10.57 1.94 -6.78
N ARG A 56 -9.40 1.51 -7.23
CA ARG A 56 -9.03 1.51 -8.64
C ARG A 56 -10.01 0.72 -9.47
N GLN A 57 -10.33 -0.50 -9.04
CA GLN A 57 -11.22 -1.39 -9.78
C GLN A 57 -12.67 -0.85 -9.80
N LEU A 58 -13.14 -0.31 -8.68
CA LEU A 58 -14.46 0.33 -8.58
C LEU A 58 -14.58 1.52 -9.55
N LEU A 59 -13.58 2.41 -9.57
CA LEU A 59 -13.56 3.58 -10.43
C LEU A 59 -13.44 3.19 -11.92
N MET A 60 -12.58 2.23 -12.26
CA MET A 60 -12.43 1.74 -13.63
C MET A 60 -13.70 1.07 -14.15
N ALA A 61 -14.40 0.28 -13.32
CA ALA A 61 -15.67 -0.33 -13.68
C ALA A 61 -16.78 0.70 -13.98
N HIS A 62 -16.64 1.91 -13.41
CA HIS A 62 -17.52 3.06 -13.69
C HIS A 62 -16.92 4.03 -14.74
N GLY A 63 -16.04 3.53 -15.60
CA GLY A 63 -15.53 4.24 -16.78
C GLY A 63 -14.49 5.33 -16.49
N LYS A 64 -13.94 5.42 -15.26
CA LYS A 64 -12.92 6.42 -14.93
C LYS A 64 -11.53 5.97 -15.40
N LYS A 65 -10.76 6.89 -15.98
CA LYS A 65 -9.34 6.75 -16.22
C LYS A 65 -8.58 7.05 -14.94
N VAL A 66 -8.09 6.01 -14.26
CA VAL A 66 -7.52 6.11 -12.91
C VAL A 66 -6.00 6.14 -12.96
N GLY A 67 -5.39 7.20 -12.40
CA GLY A 67 -3.97 7.22 -12.07
C GLY A 67 -3.72 6.64 -10.68
N THR A 68 -2.70 5.81 -10.50
CA THR A 68 -2.30 5.31 -9.17
C THR A 68 -0.83 5.56 -8.90
N PHE A 69 -0.53 6.10 -7.71
CA PHE A 69 0.83 6.19 -7.18
C PHE A 69 0.92 5.35 -5.92
N THR A 70 1.77 4.33 -5.92
CA THR A 70 1.89 3.36 -4.82
C THR A 70 3.33 3.08 -4.42
N SER A 71 3.55 2.61 -3.19
CA SER A 71 4.89 2.30 -2.68
C SER A 71 4.88 1.19 -1.63
N PRO A 72 5.96 0.36 -1.60
CA PRO A 72 7.03 0.25 -2.59
C PRO A 72 6.57 -0.42 -3.89
N HIS A 73 7.43 -0.49 -4.90
CA HIS A 73 7.14 -1.29 -6.11
C HIS A 73 7.32 -2.79 -5.85
N MET A 74 6.66 -3.61 -6.67
CA MET A 74 6.75 -5.07 -6.59
C MET A 74 7.88 -5.64 -7.47
N ILE A 75 7.95 -5.26 -8.75
CA ILE A 75 8.93 -5.80 -9.69
C ILE A 75 9.83 -4.67 -10.18
N SER A 76 9.22 -3.60 -10.68
CA SER A 76 9.91 -2.47 -11.29
C SER A 76 9.48 -1.16 -10.64
N ILE A 77 10.38 -0.18 -10.66
CA ILE A 77 10.06 1.19 -10.22
C ILE A 77 8.85 1.77 -10.96
N HIS A 78 8.61 1.32 -12.20
CA HIS A 78 7.47 1.71 -13.03
C HIS A 78 6.12 1.34 -12.41
N ASP A 79 6.08 0.23 -11.63
CA ASP A 79 4.87 -0.21 -10.92
C ASP A 79 4.33 0.82 -9.91
N ARG A 80 5.16 1.84 -9.56
CA ARG A 80 4.73 2.92 -8.67
C ARG A 80 3.80 3.92 -9.32
N ILE A 81 3.83 4.02 -10.65
CA ILE A 81 3.07 4.98 -11.45
C ILE A 81 2.29 4.23 -12.51
N CYS A 82 0.99 4.06 -12.31
CA CYS A 82 0.15 3.32 -13.25
C CYS A 82 -1.04 4.15 -13.74
N ILE A 83 -1.50 3.85 -14.96
CA ILE A 83 -2.82 4.23 -15.45
C ILE A 83 -3.64 2.95 -15.57
N GLY A 84 -4.71 2.85 -14.75
CA GLY A 84 -5.39 1.57 -14.58
C GLY A 84 -4.40 0.52 -14.06
N ASP A 85 -4.27 -0.60 -14.80
CA ASP A 85 -3.35 -1.70 -14.48
C ASP A 85 -1.99 -1.59 -15.18
N GLN A 86 -1.79 -0.57 -16.01
CA GLN A 86 -0.59 -0.44 -16.83
C GLN A 86 0.44 0.49 -16.19
N PRO A 87 1.65 -0.01 -15.87
CA PRO A 87 2.76 0.82 -15.43
C PRO A 87 3.16 1.84 -16.50
N ILE A 88 3.74 2.95 -16.05
CA ILE A 88 4.35 3.94 -16.95
C ILE A 88 5.38 3.29 -17.85
N SER A 89 5.39 3.63 -19.16
CA SER A 89 6.35 3.10 -20.12
C SER A 89 7.78 3.58 -19.83
N ASP A 90 8.78 2.84 -20.32
CA ASP A 90 10.21 3.26 -20.24
C ASP A 90 10.44 4.61 -20.92
N GLU A 91 9.73 4.86 -22.02
CA GLU A 91 9.83 6.11 -22.78
C GLU A 91 9.29 7.29 -21.96
N ASP A 92 8.07 7.18 -21.43
CA ASP A 92 7.46 8.22 -20.61
C ASP A 92 8.21 8.43 -19.31
N PHE A 93 8.63 7.34 -18.65
CA PHE A 93 9.43 7.41 -17.43
C PHE A 93 10.72 8.21 -17.65
N THR A 94 11.40 7.95 -18.76
CA THR A 94 12.64 8.65 -19.11
C THR A 94 12.38 10.12 -19.43
N ARG A 95 11.37 10.41 -20.24
CA ARG A 95 11.00 11.76 -20.68
C ARG A 95 10.57 12.63 -19.49
N ILE A 96 9.64 12.14 -18.68
CA ILE A 96 9.15 12.85 -17.48
C ILE A 96 10.26 13.01 -16.43
N GLY A 97 11.09 11.98 -16.27
CA GLY A 97 12.26 12.08 -15.39
C GLY A 97 13.25 13.16 -15.82
N GLN A 98 13.46 13.34 -17.12
CA GLN A 98 14.30 14.44 -17.65
C GLN A 98 13.66 15.82 -17.36
N GLU A 99 12.35 15.96 -17.45
CA GLU A 99 11.65 17.20 -17.13
C GLU A 99 11.82 17.57 -15.65
N VAL A 100 11.64 16.59 -14.73
CA VAL A 100 11.88 16.79 -13.29
C VAL A 100 13.35 17.11 -13.01
N GLN A 101 14.29 16.44 -13.69
CA GLN A 101 15.72 16.72 -13.56
C GLN A 101 16.08 18.14 -14.03
N GLN A 102 15.47 18.61 -15.12
CA GLN A 102 15.67 19.97 -15.60
C GLN A 102 15.08 21.00 -14.63
N MET A 103 13.88 20.75 -14.10
CA MET A 103 13.25 21.62 -13.08
C MET A 103 14.13 21.69 -11.82
N GLU A 104 14.75 20.56 -11.39
CA GLU A 104 15.63 20.54 -10.22
C GLU A 104 16.79 21.54 -10.35
N GLN A 105 17.33 21.81 -11.56
CA GLN A 105 18.39 22.80 -11.74
C GLN A 105 17.93 24.21 -11.33
N THR A 106 16.66 24.53 -11.54
CA THR A 106 16.07 25.79 -11.07
C THR A 106 15.81 25.77 -9.57
N LEU A 107 15.31 24.64 -9.06
CA LEU A 107 15.05 24.44 -7.63
C LEU A 107 16.32 24.61 -6.77
N LEU A 108 17.45 24.10 -7.25
CA LEU A 108 18.76 24.16 -6.57
C LEU A 108 19.30 25.59 -6.36
N GLN A 109 18.67 26.62 -6.95
CA GLN A 109 19.03 28.01 -6.68
C GLN A 109 18.56 28.47 -5.29
N THR A 110 17.53 27.81 -4.73
CA THR A 110 16.85 28.22 -3.49
C THR A 110 16.65 27.07 -2.51
N GLN A 111 16.76 25.82 -2.95
CA GLN A 111 16.51 24.61 -2.18
C GLN A 111 17.64 23.60 -2.38
N ASP A 112 17.65 22.58 -1.54
CA ASP A 112 18.50 21.41 -1.71
C ASP A 112 17.97 20.46 -2.79
N GLN A 113 18.80 19.48 -3.18
CA GLN A 113 18.43 18.43 -4.12
C GLN A 113 17.24 17.60 -3.63
N LEU A 114 16.44 17.13 -4.59
CA LEU A 114 15.32 16.24 -4.34
C LEU A 114 15.79 14.86 -3.83
N SER A 115 15.03 14.27 -2.93
CA SER A 115 15.19 12.87 -2.54
C SER A 115 14.61 11.91 -3.60
N TYR A 116 14.96 10.63 -3.50
CA TYR A 116 14.42 9.58 -4.37
C TYR A 116 12.87 9.58 -4.42
N PHE A 117 12.22 9.70 -3.25
CA PHE A 117 10.77 9.63 -3.17
C PHE A 117 10.10 10.92 -3.68
N GLU A 118 10.73 12.08 -3.50
CA GLU A 118 10.26 13.34 -4.06
C GLU A 118 10.30 13.34 -5.60
N ILE A 119 11.39 12.83 -6.18
CA ILE A 119 11.51 12.72 -7.64
C ILE A 119 10.38 11.88 -8.22
N ILE A 120 10.16 10.67 -7.70
CA ILE A 120 9.15 9.78 -8.28
C ILE A 120 7.73 10.27 -8.03
N CYS A 121 7.48 10.97 -6.92
CA CYS A 121 6.20 11.62 -6.66
C CYS A 121 5.92 12.74 -7.68
N LEU A 122 6.90 13.62 -7.96
CA LEU A 122 6.78 14.66 -8.98
C LEU A 122 6.56 14.09 -10.37
N MET A 123 7.29 13.02 -10.72
CA MET A 123 7.08 12.30 -11.98
C MET A 123 5.65 11.78 -12.11
N ALA A 124 5.11 11.19 -11.04
CA ALA A 124 3.74 10.69 -11.03
C ALA A 124 2.72 11.84 -11.27
N LEU A 125 2.86 12.95 -10.53
CA LEU A 125 1.95 14.09 -10.67
C LEU A 125 1.96 14.67 -12.09
N LEU A 126 3.13 14.77 -12.73
CA LEU A 126 3.26 15.23 -14.12
C LEU A 126 2.61 14.23 -15.09
N TYR A 127 2.94 12.95 -14.96
CA TYR A 127 2.43 11.90 -15.84
C TYR A 127 0.91 11.84 -15.83
N PHE A 128 0.29 11.90 -14.66
CA PHE A 128 -1.17 11.88 -14.53
C PHE A 128 -1.83 13.08 -15.21
N LYS A 129 -1.23 14.28 -15.11
CA LYS A 129 -1.69 15.46 -15.83
C LYS A 129 -1.62 15.27 -17.34
N GLU A 130 -0.50 14.80 -17.87
CA GLU A 130 -0.33 14.56 -19.32
C GLU A 130 -1.28 13.48 -19.84
N GLN A 131 -1.52 12.47 -19.04
CA GLN A 131 -2.44 11.39 -19.39
C GLN A 131 -3.91 11.76 -19.27
N ALA A 132 -4.22 12.98 -18.78
CA ALA A 132 -5.58 13.48 -18.56
C ALA A 132 -6.45 12.45 -17.81
N VAL A 133 -5.97 12.00 -16.65
CA VAL A 133 -6.71 11.05 -15.80
C VAL A 133 -7.92 11.73 -15.18
N ASP A 134 -9.00 10.98 -14.96
CA ASP A 134 -10.22 11.48 -14.31
C ASP A 134 -10.05 11.58 -12.79
N VAL A 135 -9.20 10.73 -12.21
CA VAL A 135 -8.94 10.69 -10.76
C VAL A 135 -7.59 10.04 -10.46
N VAL A 136 -6.96 10.48 -9.39
CA VAL A 136 -5.71 9.88 -8.87
C VAL A 136 -5.93 9.26 -7.50
N LEU A 137 -5.45 8.04 -7.33
CA LEU A 137 -5.29 7.36 -6.04
C LEU A 137 -3.83 7.52 -5.61
N LEU A 138 -3.58 8.32 -4.59
CA LEU A 138 -2.25 8.69 -4.14
C LEU A 138 -1.94 8.03 -2.80
N GLU A 139 -1.00 7.07 -2.77
CA GLU A 139 -0.54 6.42 -1.55
C GLU A 139 0.49 7.27 -0.83
N VAL A 140 0.28 7.51 0.46
CA VAL A 140 1.27 8.10 1.37
C VAL A 140 2.42 7.11 1.60
N GLY A 141 3.65 7.58 1.50
CA GLY A 141 4.82 6.75 1.77
C GLY A 141 4.93 6.38 3.25
N ILE A 142 5.02 7.38 4.14
CA ILE A 142 5.14 7.18 5.59
C ILE A 142 4.37 8.29 6.32
N GLY A 143 3.53 7.91 7.28
CA GLY A 143 2.80 8.86 8.12
C GLY A 143 1.70 9.59 7.35
N GLY A 144 1.92 10.85 7.03
CA GLY A 144 0.97 11.69 6.29
C GLY A 144 1.33 13.19 6.36
N LEU A 145 1.39 13.78 7.55
CA LEU A 145 1.57 15.21 7.77
C LEU A 145 2.79 15.79 7.04
N LEU A 146 3.93 15.12 7.14
CA LEU A 146 5.20 15.53 6.54
C LEU A 146 5.61 14.64 5.35
N ASP A 147 4.69 13.79 4.88
CA ASP A 147 4.96 12.96 3.72
C ASP A 147 5.04 13.81 2.44
N THR A 148 5.94 13.45 1.57
CA THR A 148 6.15 14.08 0.26
C THR A 148 4.86 14.28 -0.52
N THR A 149 3.93 13.31 -0.43
CA THR A 149 2.63 13.36 -1.13
C THR A 149 1.69 14.41 -0.57
N ASN A 150 1.92 14.95 0.62
CA ASN A 150 1.00 15.86 1.29
C ASN A 150 1.00 17.32 0.77
N VAL A 151 1.79 17.60 -0.27
CA VAL A 151 1.74 18.87 -1.03
C VAL A 151 0.45 19.03 -1.84
N VAL A 152 -0.30 17.95 -2.02
CA VAL A 152 -1.57 17.95 -2.76
C VAL A 152 -2.75 18.33 -1.86
N THR A 153 -3.86 18.71 -2.50
CA THR A 153 -5.15 18.84 -1.83
C THR A 153 -6.05 17.69 -2.27
N GLY A 154 -6.14 16.65 -1.45
CA GLY A 154 -7.05 15.52 -1.69
C GLY A 154 -8.53 15.93 -1.56
N GLU A 155 -9.39 15.41 -2.44
CA GLU A 155 -10.85 15.54 -2.34
C GLU A 155 -11.38 14.66 -1.21
N ILE A 156 -10.83 13.44 -1.08
CA ILE A 156 -11.13 12.50 -0.01
C ILE A 156 -9.81 12.00 0.57
N ALA A 157 -9.66 12.13 1.89
CA ALA A 157 -8.57 11.52 2.64
C ALA A 157 -9.03 10.16 3.17
N VAL A 158 -8.19 9.12 3.06
CA VAL A 158 -8.51 7.78 3.54
C VAL A 158 -7.43 7.33 4.53
N ILE A 159 -7.83 6.97 5.75
CA ILE A 159 -6.96 6.31 6.75
C ILE A 159 -7.44 4.88 6.91
N THR A 160 -6.70 3.91 6.38
CA THR A 160 -7.11 2.50 6.38
C THR A 160 -6.98 1.84 7.75
N SER A 161 -5.91 2.14 8.47
CA SER A 161 -5.64 1.64 9.83
C SER A 161 -4.57 2.49 10.53
N VAL A 162 -4.53 2.41 11.87
CA VAL A 162 -3.47 2.99 12.70
C VAL A 162 -2.91 1.91 13.62
N GLY A 163 -1.59 1.71 13.58
CA GLY A 163 -0.89 0.75 14.42
C GLY A 163 0.57 1.17 14.60
N LEU A 164 1.27 0.53 15.53
CA LEU A 164 2.68 0.81 15.80
C LEU A 164 3.56 0.32 14.63
N ASP A 165 4.08 1.25 13.86
CA ASP A 165 5.10 1.05 12.83
C ASP A 165 5.85 2.37 12.62
N HIS A 166 7.10 2.32 12.16
CA HIS A 166 7.93 3.51 11.94
C HIS A 166 8.02 4.46 13.17
N GLN A 167 8.06 3.90 14.39
CA GLN A 167 7.99 4.66 15.66
C GLN A 167 9.09 5.71 15.77
N GLU A 168 10.28 5.46 15.24
CA GLU A 168 11.40 6.42 15.21
C GLU A 168 11.04 7.72 14.46
N THR A 169 10.09 7.64 13.52
CA THR A 169 9.70 8.77 12.65
C THR A 169 8.34 9.34 13.03
N LEU A 170 7.39 8.49 13.41
CA LEU A 170 5.97 8.87 13.58
C LEU A 170 5.56 9.08 15.04
N GLY A 171 6.39 8.65 16.00
CA GLY A 171 6.07 8.67 17.41
C GLY A 171 5.85 7.28 18.02
N GLY A 172 5.91 7.20 19.36
CA GLY A 172 5.84 5.95 20.10
C GLY A 172 4.45 5.49 20.49
N THR A 173 3.42 6.31 20.22
CA THR A 173 2.03 6.04 20.63
C THR A 173 1.07 6.02 19.43
N ILE A 174 -0.06 5.33 19.59
CA ILE A 174 -1.14 5.29 18.59
C ILE A 174 -1.65 6.70 18.26
N ALA A 175 -1.80 7.55 19.28
CA ALA A 175 -2.27 8.93 19.09
C ALA A 175 -1.29 9.77 18.27
N GLU A 176 0.03 9.68 18.51
CA GLU A 176 1.04 10.37 17.71
C GLU A 176 1.02 9.92 16.25
N ILE A 177 0.94 8.61 16.02
CA ILE A 177 0.86 8.05 14.66
C ILE A 177 -0.44 8.47 13.97
N ALA A 178 -1.56 8.52 14.71
CA ALA A 178 -2.85 9.01 14.19
C ALA A 178 -2.76 10.50 13.79
N GLN A 179 -2.08 11.34 14.58
CA GLN A 179 -1.85 12.76 14.26
C GLN A 179 -1.07 12.92 12.96
N GLN A 180 -0.03 12.10 12.74
CA GLN A 180 0.73 12.11 11.48
C GLN A 180 -0.16 11.73 10.31
N LYS A 181 -0.99 10.70 10.44
CA LYS A 181 -1.89 10.25 9.37
C LYS A 181 -3.03 11.24 9.10
N ALA A 182 -3.67 11.78 10.12
CA ALA A 182 -4.70 12.81 9.99
C ALA A 182 -4.16 14.13 9.41
N GLY A 183 -2.84 14.29 9.28
CA GLY A 183 -2.19 15.40 8.60
C GLY A 183 -2.54 15.52 7.10
N ILE A 184 -3.09 14.47 6.48
CA ILE A 184 -3.57 14.55 5.08
C ILE A 184 -4.99 15.13 4.97
N PHE A 185 -5.69 15.38 6.06
CA PHE A 185 -7.01 16.01 6.05
C PHE A 185 -6.90 17.44 5.53
N LYS A 186 -7.82 17.84 4.65
CA LYS A 186 -7.84 19.18 4.04
C LYS A 186 -9.14 19.89 4.37
N LYS A 187 -9.03 21.19 4.65
CA LYS A 187 -10.17 22.01 5.11
C LYS A 187 -11.38 21.89 4.17
N GLY A 188 -12.53 21.57 4.76
CA GLY A 188 -13.81 21.47 4.05
C GLY A 188 -13.94 20.28 3.09
N LYS A 189 -13.01 19.32 3.15
CA LYS A 189 -13.04 18.09 2.35
C LYS A 189 -13.67 16.93 3.14
N LYS A 190 -13.77 15.75 2.52
CA LYS A 190 -14.26 14.53 3.17
C LYS A 190 -13.09 13.64 3.62
N ALA A 191 -13.32 12.83 4.66
CA ALA A 191 -12.35 11.82 5.10
C ALA A 191 -13.07 10.52 5.48
N VAL A 192 -12.50 9.39 5.11
CA VAL A 192 -12.94 8.04 5.45
C VAL A 192 -11.89 7.40 6.33
N VAL A 193 -12.29 6.90 7.50
CA VAL A 193 -11.37 6.19 8.41
C VAL A 193 -11.87 4.77 8.65
N GLY A 194 -10.99 3.80 8.48
CA GLY A 194 -11.24 2.39 8.71
C GLY A 194 -11.34 2.01 10.18
N PRO A 195 -11.22 0.73 10.52
CA PRO A 195 -11.25 0.27 11.91
C PRO A 195 -10.06 0.81 12.69
N LEU A 196 -10.30 1.80 13.55
CA LEU A 196 -9.32 2.46 14.40
C LEU A 196 -9.63 2.20 15.88
N SER A 197 -8.59 2.23 16.72
CA SER A 197 -8.78 2.24 18.17
C SER A 197 -9.39 3.57 18.65
N ASP A 198 -9.93 3.58 19.87
CA ASP A 198 -10.53 4.78 20.46
C ASP A 198 -9.58 5.98 20.49
N ASP A 199 -8.30 5.75 20.81
CA ASP A 199 -7.28 6.81 20.80
C ASP A 199 -7.05 7.39 19.40
N ALA A 200 -7.02 6.53 18.36
CA ALA A 200 -6.80 6.98 17.00
C ALA A 200 -8.02 7.71 16.44
N ILE A 201 -9.24 7.20 16.70
CA ILE A 201 -10.47 7.85 16.23
C ILE A 201 -10.69 9.20 16.87
N ALA A 202 -10.38 9.36 18.19
CA ALA A 202 -10.48 10.63 18.87
C ALA A 202 -9.60 11.70 18.22
N VAL A 203 -8.35 11.36 17.86
CA VAL A 203 -7.44 12.26 17.14
C VAL A 203 -7.99 12.65 15.77
N CYS A 204 -8.53 11.68 15.02
CA CYS A 204 -9.13 11.94 13.71
C CYS A 204 -10.37 12.85 13.83
N GLN A 205 -11.21 12.67 14.84
CA GLN A 205 -12.40 13.49 15.10
C GLN A 205 -11.99 14.92 15.44
N GLU A 206 -11.06 15.12 16.39
CA GLU A 206 -10.55 16.43 16.75
C GLU A 206 -10.00 17.18 15.53
N LYS A 207 -9.19 16.48 14.71
CA LYS A 207 -8.63 17.06 13.48
C LYS A 207 -9.70 17.41 12.44
N ALA A 208 -10.70 16.57 12.30
CA ALA A 208 -11.82 16.80 11.39
C ALA A 208 -12.65 18.04 11.81
N GLU A 209 -12.93 18.19 13.10
CA GLU A 209 -13.62 19.37 13.63
C GLU A 209 -12.81 20.65 13.38
N GLN A 210 -11.49 20.65 13.67
CA GLN A 210 -10.61 21.80 13.46
C GLN A 210 -10.59 22.27 12.00
N LEU A 211 -10.71 21.35 11.06
CA LEU A 211 -10.63 21.63 9.62
C LEU A 211 -11.99 21.65 8.92
N ALA A 212 -13.10 21.47 9.63
CA ALA A 212 -14.45 21.28 9.08
C ALA A 212 -14.48 20.18 7.99
N VAL A 213 -13.85 19.03 8.28
CA VAL A 213 -13.84 17.84 7.42
C VAL A 213 -15.08 17.01 7.68
N GLY A 214 -15.78 16.57 6.62
CA GLY A 214 -16.83 15.56 6.70
C GLY A 214 -16.19 14.18 6.98
N LEU A 215 -16.18 13.77 8.25
CA LEU A 215 -15.55 12.51 8.68
C LEU A 215 -16.56 11.36 8.65
N HIS A 216 -16.24 10.31 7.89
CA HIS A 216 -16.95 9.04 7.83
C HIS A 216 -16.12 7.97 8.56
N ALA A 217 -16.60 7.50 9.70
CA ALA A 217 -15.89 6.56 10.57
C ALA A 217 -16.52 5.16 10.49
N PHE A 218 -15.64 4.16 10.35
CA PHE A 218 -16.02 2.74 10.33
C PHE A 218 -16.81 2.34 11.58
N GLN A 219 -17.86 1.52 11.40
CA GLN A 219 -18.81 1.07 12.43
C GLN A 219 -19.63 2.19 13.10
N LYS A 220 -19.59 3.40 12.56
CA LYS A 220 -20.41 4.53 12.99
C LYS A 220 -21.24 5.09 11.84
N ASP A 221 -20.60 5.49 10.75
CA ASP A 221 -21.22 6.11 9.58
C ASP A 221 -21.35 5.10 8.42
N PHE A 222 -20.50 4.11 8.38
CA PHE A 222 -20.52 2.95 7.48
C PHE A 222 -19.85 1.75 8.16
N GLY A 223 -20.07 0.56 7.61
CA GLY A 223 -19.43 -0.64 8.17
C GLY A 223 -19.70 -1.90 7.39
N ILE A 224 -19.28 -3.02 7.98
CA ILE A 224 -19.56 -4.36 7.49
C ILE A 224 -19.95 -5.27 8.64
N GLU A 225 -21.05 -6.02 8.46
CA GLU A 225 -21.48 -7.08 9.36
C GLU A 225 -21.56 -8.39 8.59
N GLN A 226 -20.68 -9.33 8.92
CA GLN A 226 -20.46 -10.53 8.10
C GLN A 226 -20.07 -10.15 6.66
N ASP A 227 -20.99 -10.30 5.70
CA ASP A 227 -20.81 -9.92 4.30
C ASP A 227 -21.65 -8.70 3.90
N LEU A 228 -22.43 -8.11 4.82
CA LEU A 228 -23.26 -6.96 4.53
C LEU A 228 -22.50 -5.65 4.79
N PHE A 229 -22.15 -4.95 3.72
CA PHE A 229 -21.75 -3.54 3.79
C PHE A 229 -22.99 -2.67 3.98
N TRP A 230 -22.86 -1.66 4.81
CA TRP A 230 -23.91 -0.67 5.06
C TRP A 230 -23.34 0.74 5.23
N ASN A 231 -24.08 1.74 4.75
CA ASN A 231 -23.95 3.15 5.12
C ASN A 231 -25.34 3.79 5.16
N GLU A 232 -25.44 5.12 5.24
CA GLU A 232 -26.72 5.83 5.29
C GLU A 232 -27.64 5.53 4.09
N ASN A 233 -27.07 5.30 2.90
CA ASN A 233 -27.80 5.23 1.64
C ASN A 233 -27.79 3.84 0.99
N VAL A 234 -26.87 2.95 1.40
CA VAL A 234 -26.60 1.68 0.69
C VAL A 234 -26.47 0.53 1.66
N GLU A 235 -27.18 -0.56 1.36
CA GLU A 235 -26.94 -1.89 1.91
C GLU A 235 -26.55 -2.83 0.76
N LEU A 236 -25.40 -3.50 0.86
CA LEU A 236 -24.86 -4.35 -0.18
C LEU A 236 -24.24 -5.63 0.40
N ILE A 237 -24.74 -6.78 0.02
CA ILE A 237 -24.08 -8.05 0.32
C ILE A 237 -22.84 -8.13 -0.57
N LEU A 238 -21.65 -8.10 0.06
CA LEU A 238 -20.39 -8.21 -0.64
C LEU A 238 -20.23 -9.60 -1.26
N PRO A 239 -19.72 -9.68 -2.48
CA PRO A 239 -19.41 -10.96 -3.11
C PRO A 239 -18.18 -11.60 -2.46
N SER A 240 -17.80 -12.80 -2.93
CA SER A 240 -16.46 -13.33 -2.68
C SER A 240 -15.42 -12.37 -3.27
N LEU A 241 -14.60 -11.77 -2.40
CA LEU A 241 -13.62 -10.77 -2.81
C LEU A 241 -12.47 -11.38 -3.62
N GLY A 242 -11.95 -10.62 -4.55
CA GLY A 242 -10.77 -11.01 -5.34
C GLY A 242 -9.48 -11.08 -4.53
N LEU A 243 -9.36 -10.28 -3.45
CA LEU A 243 -8.27 -10.36 -2.46
C LEU A 243 -8.66 -11.31 -1.33
N LYS A 244 -7.72 -12.14 -0.89
CA LYS A 244 -7.92 -13.18 0.12
C LYS A 244 -7.74 -12.63 1.54
N GLY A 245 -8.42 -13.27 2.51
CA GLY A 245 -8.37 -12.95 3.95
C GLY A 245 -9.55 -12.09 4.40
N ASP A 246 -10.08 -12.40 5.59
CA ASP A 246 -11.31 -11.75 6.12
C ASP A 246 -11.14 -10.25 6.33
N TYR A 247 -9.94 -9.81 6.73
CA TYR A 247 -9.60 -8.39 6.85
C TYR A 247 -9.74 -7.59 5.54
N GLN A 248 -9.80 -8.26 4.40
CA GLN A 248 -10.03 -7.58 3.12
C GLN A 248 -11.48 -7.06 3.00
N ARG A 249 -12.41 -7.61 3.78
CA ARG A 249 -13.77 -7.05 3.87
C ARG A 249 -13.75 -5.64 4.46
N GLU A 250 -12.94 -5.41 5.49
CA GLU A 250 -12.75 -4.08 6.08
C GLU A 250 -12.12 -3.12 5.05
N ASN A 251 -11.07 -3.55 4.33
CA ASN A 251 -10.43 -2.74 3.29
C ASN A 251 -11.40 -2.45 2.13
N ALA A 252 -12.23 -3.42 1.73
CA ALA A 252 -13.26 -3.26 0.71
C ALA A 252 -14.34 -2.28 1.16
N ALA A 253 -14.80 -2.35 2.42
CA ALA A 253 -15.78 -1.43 2.97
C ALA A 253 -15.24 0.02 2.99
N VAL A 254 -14.00 0.22 3.42
CA VAL A 254 -13.33 1.55 3.39
C VAL A 254 -13.22 2.07 1.96
N ALA A 255 -12.84 1.21 1.01
CA ALA A 255 -12.75 1.58 -0.39
C ALA A 255 -14.13 1.91 -0.98
N LEU A 256 -15.15 1.11 -0.67
CA LEU A 256 -16.51 1.31 -1.16
C LEU A 256 -17.09 2.62 -0.63
N GLU A 257 -16.93 2.93 0.66
CA GLU A 257 -17.38 4.19 1.23
C GLU A 257 -16.70 5.39 0.54
N ALA A 258 -15.37 5.36 0.39
CA ALA A 258 -14.64 6.44 -0.30
C ALA A 258 -15.06 6.57 -1.77
N PHE A 259 -15.33 5.45 -2.45
CA PHE A 259 -15.83 5.45 -3.82
C PHE A 259 -17.24 6.07 -3.91
N LEU A 260 -18.17 5.65 -3.05
CA LEU A 260 -19.54 6.17 -3.03
C LEU A 260 -19.56 7.68 -2.77
N LEU A 261 -18.77 8.15 -1.81
CA LEU A 261 -18.63 9.58 -1.52
C LEU A 261 -18.03 10.39 -2.67
N TYR A 262 -17.12 9.76 -3.44
CA TYR A 262 -16.54 10.39 -4.62
C TYR A 262 -17.54 10.51 -5.76
N MET A 263 -18.28 9.43 -6.06
CA MET A 263 -19.31 9.41 -7.10
C MET A 263 -20.49 10.36 -6.76
N GLU A 264 -20.91 10.39 -5.49
CA GLU A 264 -21.89 11.37 -5.00
C GLU A 264 -21.43 12.81 -5.26
N GLY A 265 -20.15 13.11 -5.02
CA GLY A 265 -19.57 14.44 -5.28
C GLY A 265 -19.54 14.84 -6.75
N LEU A 266 -19.64 13.87 -7.66
CA LEU A 266 -19.76 14.09 -9.11
C LEU A 266 -21.22 14.11 -9.60
N ASP A 267 -22.20 13.83 -8.75
CA ASP A 267 -23.62 13.62 -9.11
C ASP A 267 -23.79 12.50 -10.17
N GLU A 268 -22.98 11.42 -10.03
CA GLU A 268 -23.01 10.26 -10.93
C GLU A 268 -23.63 9.04 -10.25
N GLU A 269 -24.48 8.33 -11.01
CA GLU A 269 -25.12 7.09 -10.56
C GLU A 269 -24.09 5.95 -10.43
N VAL A 270 -24.29 5.10 -9.41
CA VAL A 270 -23.45 3.93 -9.15
C VAL A 270 -24.20 2.66 -9.50
N ASP A 271 -23.64 1.85 -10.40
CA ASP A 271 -24.16 0.53 -10.74
C ASP A 271 -23.64 -0.51 -9.73
N MET A 272 -24.54 -1.00 -8.87
CA MET A 272 -24.20 -1.97 -7.81
C MET A 272 -23.79 -3.35 -8.35
N ASP A 273 -24.17 -3.73 -9.55
CA ASP A 273 -23.71 -4.99 -10.15
C ASP A 273 -22.26 -4.82 -10.66
N GLN A 274 -21.90 -3.67 -11.20
CA GLN A 274 -20.52 -3.32 -11.51
C GLN A 274 -19.67 -3.23 -10.25
N VAL A 275 -20.20 -2.70 -9.14
CA VAL A 275 -19.52 -2.71 -7.83
C VAL A 275 -19.16 -4.14 -7.40
N LYS A 276 -20.13 -5.07 -7.43
CA LYS A 276 -19.88 -6.47 -7.08
C LYS A 276 -18.81 -7.11 -7.96
N LEU A 277 -18.90 -6.92 -9.26
CA LEU A 277 -17.93 -7.45 -10.23
C LEU A 277 -16.51 -6.88 -9.97
N ALA A 278 -16.42 -5.58 -9.76
CA ALA A 278 -15.15 -4.92 -9.45
C ALA A 278 -14.49 -5.49 -8.20
N LEU A 279 -15.26 -5.71 -7.12
CA LEU A 279 -14.77 -6.30 -5.88
C LEU A 279 -14.29 -7.76 -6.07
N GLN A 280 -14.94 -8.54 -6.91
CA GLN A 280 -14.53 -9.92 -7.25
C GLN A 280 -13.26 -9.96 -8.11
N GLU A 281 -13.13 -9.02 -9.02
CA GLU A 281 -12.01 -8.98 -9.97
C GLU A 281 -10.78 -8.26 -9.42
N THR A 282 -10.88 -7.61 -8.26
CA THR A 282 -9.75 -6.91 -7.65
C THR A 282 -8.59 -7.85 -7.40
N ARG A 283 -7.40 -7.46 -7.88
CA ARG A 283 -6.13 -8.17 -7.65
C ARG A 283 -5.07 -7.18 -7.17
N TRP A 284 -4.21 -7.64 -6.27
CA TRP A 284 -3.06 -6.86 -5.83
C TRP A 284 -1.88 -7.78 -5.55
N PRO A 285 -0.75 -7.59 -6.25
CA PRO A 285 0.45 -8.41 -6.05
C PRO A 285 0.91 -8.44 -4.59
N GLY A 286 1.28 -9.63 -4.11
CA GLY A 286 1.82 -9.82 -2.77
C GLY A 286 0.84 -9.60 -1.62
N ARG A 287 -0.45 -9.79 -1.84
CA ARG A 287 -1.48 -9.82 -0.80
C ARG A 287 -2.20 -11.15 -0.84
N LEU A 288 -1.63 -12.15 -0.15
CA LEU A 288 -2.06 -13.55 -0.22
C LEU A 288 -2.23 -14.00 -1.68
N GLU A 289 -1.33 -13.53 -2.55
CA GLU A 289 -1.29 -13.85 -3.98
C GLU A 289 -0.94 -15.32 -4.15
N LEU A 290 -1.83 -16.08 -4.79
CA LEU A 290 -1.66 -17.52 -4.97
C LEU A 290 -0.99 -17.83 -6.30
N PHE A 291 0.09 -18.59 -6.27
CA PHE A 291 0.77 -19.16 -7.44
C PHE A 291 0.57 -20.68 -7.46
N GLY A 292 0.09 -21.19 -8.58
CA GLY A 292 -0.43 -22.56 -8.65
C GLY A 292 -1.55 -22.76 -7.64
N ASP A 293 -1.52 -23.90 -6.93
CA ASP A 293 -2.57 -24.24 -5.95
C ASP A 293 -2.09 -24.16 -4.49
N GLN A 294 -0.80 -23.85 -4.24
CA GLN A 294 -0.19 -24.09 -2.93
C GLN A 294 0.79 -23.02 -2.44
N VAL A 295 1.28 -22.09 -3.28
CA VAL A 295 2.26 -21.07 -2.89
C VAL A 295 1.59 -19.72 -2.74
N TYR A 296 1.55 -19.20 -1.52
CA TYR A 296 1.01 -17.88 -1.20
C TYR A 296 2.14 -16.87 -1.00
N LEU A 297 2.12 -15.76 -1.72
CA LEU A 297 2.98 -14.61 -1.48
C LEU A 297 2.24 -13.56 -0.67
N ASP A 298 2.80 -13.20 0.49
CA ASP A 298 2.23 -12.14 1.33
C ASP A 298 3.29 -11.18 1.86
N GLY A 299 3.03 -9.89 1.70
CA GLY A 299 3.92 -8.80 2.10
C GLY A 299 3.86 -8.39 3.56
N ALA A 300 3.36 -9.24 4.46
CA ALA A 300 3.41 -8.98 5.88
C ALA A 300 4.86 -8.76 6.35
N HIS A 301 5.11 -7.64 7.05
CA HIS A 301 6.45 -7.20 7.44
C HIS A 301 6.47 -6.45 8.78
N ASN A 302 5.43 -6.63 9.58
CA ASN A 302 5.32 -6.20 10.97
C ASN A 302 4.44 -7.21 11.76
N PRO A 303 4.53 -7.26 13.10
CA PRO A 303 3.78 -8.22 13.91
C PRO A 303 2.26 -8.16 13.69
N HIS A 304 1.69 -6.96 13.51
CA HIS A 304 0.25 -6.80 13.29
C HIS A 304 -0.19 -7.41 11.93
N ALA A 305 0.61 -7.26 10.87
CA ALA A 305 0.31 -7.89 9.59
C ALA A 305 0.47 -9.43 9.67
N MET A 306 1.42 -9.94 10.48
CA MET A 306 1.55 -11.38 10.71
C MET A 306 0.30 -12.01 11.33
N LEU A 307 -0.41 -11.30 12.21
CA LEU A 307 -1.68 -11.79 12.77
C LEU A 307 -2.71 -12.06 11.67
N ARG A 308 -2.81 -11.18 10.67
CA ARG A 308 -3.73 -11.35 9.53
C ARG A 308 -3.35 -12.54 8.64
N LEU A 309 -2.04 -12.76 8.43
CA LEU A 309 -1.57 -13.95 7.73
C LEU A 309 -1.90 -15.23 8.50
N ILE A 310 -1.73 -15.23 9.83
CA ILE A 310 -2.06 -16.35 10.71
C ILE A 310 -3.56 -16.67 10.67
N GLU A 311 -4.42 -15.65 10.74
CA GLU A 311 -5.88 -15.81 10.62
C GLU A 311 -6.23 -16.55 9.32
N PHE A 312 -5.64 -16.11 8.20
CA PHE A 312 -5.88 -16.76 6.91
C PHE A 312 -5.30 -18.18 6.86
N ALA A 313 -4.08 -18.41 7.33
CA ALA A 313 -3.47 -19.73 7.35
C ALA A 313 -4.29 -20.74 8.18
N ASN A 314 -4.82 -20.31 9.34
CA ASN A 314 -5.71 -21.10 10.18
C ASN A 314 -7.07 -21.40 9.52
N SER A 315 -7.52 -20.56 8.59
CA SER A 315 -8.78 -20.81 7.85
C SER A 315 -8.65 -21.92 6.79
N LEU A 316 -7.43 -22.30 6.42
CA LEU A 316 -7.14 -23.37 5.46
C LEU A 316 -7.23 -24.76 6.12
N ALA A 317 -8.47 -25.18 6.37
CA ALA A 317 -8.75 -26.44 7.08
C ALA A 317 -8.02 -27.65 6.44
N GLY A 318 -7.32 -28.44 7.27
CA GLY A 318 -6.64 -29.67 6.88
C GLY A 318 -5.34 -29.46 6.08
N LYS A 319 -4.87 -28.22 5.93
CA LYS A 319 -3.58 -27.94 5.28
C LYS A 319 -2.42 -27.94 6.28
N ARG A 320 -1.29 -28.52 5.87
CA ARG A 320 -0.01 -28.42 6.57
C ARG A 320 0.71 -27.17 6.08
N VAL A 321 0.97 -26.25 7.00
CA VAL A 321 1.53 -24.94 6.68
C VAL A 321 3.05 -24.95 6.76
N LYS A 322 3.71 -24.50 5.70
CA LYS A 322 5.13 -24.15 5.69
C LYS A 322 5.28 -22.65 5.47
N ILE A 323 6.24 -22.05 6.14
CA ILE A 323 6.50 -20.59 6.04
C ILE A 323 7.95 -20.39 5.66
N LEU A 324 8.19 -19.82 4.49
CA LEU A 324 9.50 -19.34 4.06
C LEU A 324 9.60 -17.84 4.39
N PHE A 325 10.41 -17.53 5.40
CA PHE A 325 10.49 -16.19 5.97
C PHE A 325 11.79 -15.50 5.61
N GLY A 326 11.68 -14.33 4.95
CA GLY A 326 12.80 -13.46 4.63
C GLY A 326 12.53 -12.02 5.06
N ALA A 327 13.35 -11.45 5.96
CA ALA A 327 13.11 -10.13 6.52
C ALA A 327 14.36 -9.25 6.57
N LEU A 328 14.17 -7.93 6.66
CA LEU A 328 15.23 -6.96 6.89
C LEU A 328 15.56 -6.86 8.38
N LYS A 329 16.86 -6.78 8.73
CA LYS A 329 17.32 -6.65 10.13
C LYS A 329 16.79 -5.42 10.86
N ARG A 330 16.53 -4.33 10.13
CA ARG A 330 15.96 -3.08 10.68
C ARG A 330 14.49 -3.16 11.10
N LYS A 331 13.78 -4.24 10.72
CA LYS A 331 12.40 -4.49 11.11
C LYS A 331 12.37 -5.37 12.37
N ASP A 332 11.25 -5.35 13.08
CA ASP A 332 11.05 -6.25 14.23
C ASP A 332 10.81 -7.70 13.77
N TYR A 333 11.86 -8.29 13.15
CA TYR A 333 11.78 -9.68 12.68
C TYR A 333 11.62 -10.69 13.82
N SER A 334 12.14 -10.37 15.01
CA SER A 334 11.99 -11.24 16.18
C SER A 334 10.55 -11.28 16.66
N GLY A 335 9.89 -10.14 16.75
CA GLY A 335 8.45 -10.08 17.09
C GLY A 335 7.57 -10.75 16.04
N MET A 336 7.89 -10.60 14.75
CA MET A 336 7.20 -11.32 13.67
C MET A 336 7.33 -12.84 13.81
N LEU A 337 8.54 -13.36 14.03
CA LEU A 337 8.79 -14.79 14.20
C LEU A 337 8.08 -15.34 15.44
N GLN A 338 8.12 -14.62 16.57
CA GLN A 338 7.40 -15.01 17.80
C GLN A 338 5.88 -15.08 17.55
N THR A 339 5.34 -14.09 16.85
CA THR A 339 3.92 -14.03 16.48
C THR A 339 3.52 -15.24 15.60
N LEU A 340 4.34 -15.57 14.59
CA LEU A 340 4.12 -16.75 13.73
C LEU A 340 4.19 -18.05 14.52
N GLN A 341 5.21 -18.24 15.37
CA GLN A 341 5.36 -19.44 16.19
C GLN A 341 4.22 -19.63 17.18
N ALA A 342 3.73 -18.53 17.79
CA ALA A 342 2.61 -18.57 18.71
C ALA A 342 1.27 -18.87 18.01
N GLY A 343 1.04 -18.28 16.84
CA GLY A 343 -0.23 -18.38 16.11
C GLY A 343 -0.35 -19.61 15.21
N LEU A 344 0.79 -20.19 14.80
CA LEU A 344 0.89 -21.38 13.95
C LEU A 344 1.93 -22.38 14.52
N PRO A 345 1.68 -22.98 15.70
CA PRO A 345 2.67 -23.81 16.39
C PRO A 345 3.06 -25.09 15.62
N GLU A 346 2.18 -25.58 14.75
CA GLU A 346 2.41 -26.76 13.91
C GLU A 346 3.06 -26.43 12.55
N ALA A 347 3.26 -25.15 12.24
CA ALA A 347 3.84 -24.75 10.96
C ALA A 347 5.36 -24.96 10.94
N GLU A 348 5.87 -25.45 9.83
CA GLU A 348 7.31 -25.50 9.55
C GLU A 348 7.81 -24.09 9.17
N LEU A 349 8.55 -23.44 10.08
CA LEU A 349 9.10 -22.10 9.87
C LEU A 349 10.54 -22.16 9.42
N ILE A 350 10.81 -21.67 8.22
CA ILE A 350 12.11 -21.76 7.54
C ILE A 350 12.60 -20.35 7.23
N LEU A 351 13.82 -20.03 7.62
CA LEU A 351 14.47 -18.77 7.29
C LEU A 351 15.14 -18.84 5.91
N THR A 352 15.16 -17.69 5.25
CA THR A 352 15.95 -17.51 4.01
C THR A 352 16.53 -16.11 3.91
N THR A 353 17.40 -15.93 2.92
CA THR A 353 18.00 -14.64 2.55
C THR A 353 17.57 -14.21 1.15
N PHE A 354 17.71 -12.91 0.85
CA PHE A 354 17.40 -12.31 -0.45
C PHE A 354 18.29 -11.09 -0.73
N HIS A 355 18.24 -10.54 -1.96
CA HIS A 355 19.20 -9.54 -2.41
C HIS A 355 18.75 -8.10 -2.14
N TYR A 356 18.65 -7.70 -0.86
CA TYR A 356 18.27 -6.32 -0.52
C TYR A 356 18.79 -5.90 0.85
N GLY A 357 19.72 -4.94 0.89
CA GLY A 357 20.23 -4.36 2.15
C GLY A 357 20.71 -5.39 3.18
N GLU A 358 20.51 -5.08 4.47
CA GLU A 358 20.83 -5.99 5.57
C GLU A 358 19.63 -6.89 5.89
N VAL A 359 19.74 -8.16 5.49
CA VAL A 359 18.72 -9.19 5.68
C VAL A 359 19.06 -10.11 6.84
N VAL A 360 18.03 -10.72 7.43
CA VAL A 360 18.18 -11.79 8.42
C VAL A 360 18.86 -12.98 7.76
N ALA A 361 19.90 -13.52 8.41
CA ALA A 361 20.70 -14.63 7.90
C ALA A 361 20.74 -15.78 8.91
N GLN A 362 21.32 -16.91 8.53
CA GLN A 362 21.42 -18.13 9.34
C GLN A 362 21.96 -17.88 10.76
N GLY A 363 22.97 -16.98 10.89
CA GLY A 363 23.58 -16.67 12.17
C GLY A 363 22.71 -15.89 13.16
N ASP A 364 21.64 -15.26 12.70
CA ASP A 364 20.75 -14.44 13.53
C ASP A 364 19.73 -15.29 14.32
N ARG A 365 19.37 -16.50 13.82
CA ARG A 365 18.42 -17.43 14.41
C ARG A 365 18.84 -18.89 14.13
N GLN A 366 19.79 -19.39 14.91
CA GLN A 366 20.34 -20.75 14.76
C GLN A 366 19.37 -21.87 15.19
N ASP A 367 18.29 -21.49 15.86
CA ASP A 367 17.22 -22.40 16.31
C ASP A 367 16.21 -22.76 15.21
N LEU A 368 16.26 -22.09 14.05
CA LEU A 368 15.34 -22.32 12.94
C LEU A 368 16.07 -22.94 11.72
N PRO A 369 15.39 -23.80 10.94
CA PRO A 369 15.89 -24.24 9.63
C PRO A 369 16.20 -23.04 8.73
N TYR A 370 17.25 -23.16 7.90
CA TYR A 370 17.68 -22.12 6.99
C TYR A 370 17.91 -22.65 5.59
N VAL A 371 17.40 -21.95 4.59
CA VAL A 371 17.59 -22.24 3.17
C VAL A 371 18.25 -21.04 2.50
N ALA A 372 19.45 -21.25 1.93
CA ALA A 372 20.19 -20.19 1.25
C ALA A 372 19.62 -19.89 -0.16
N ASP A 373 19.19 -20.92 -0.87
CA ASP A 373 18.59 -20.81 -2.22
C ASP A 373 17.08 -20.99 -2.13
N TYR A 374 16.37 -19.90 -1.92
CA TYR A 374 14.91 -19.90 -1.85
C TYR A 374 14.25 -20.29 -3.18
N LYS A 375 14.90 -20.05 -4.33
CA LYS A 375 14.35 -20.39 -5.65
C LYS A 375 14.31 -21.89 -5.86
N ALA A 376 15.44 -22.56 -5.54
CA ALA A 376 15.50 -24.02 -5.57
C ALA A 376 14.48 -24.64 -4.61
N TYR A 377 14.36 -24.11 -3.39
CA TYR A 377 13.40 -24.60 -2.38
C TYR A 377 11.95 -24.46 -2.86
N ILE A 378 11.55 -23.28 -3.38
CA ILE A 378 10.19 -23.06 -3.88
C ILE A 378 9.88 -23.97 -5.06
N LYS A 379 10.82 -24.15 -5.99
CA LYS A 379 10.66 -25.05 -7.13
C LYS A 379 10.49 -26.51 -6.68
N GLU A 380 11.33 -26.98 -5.76
CA GLU A 380 11.22 -28.33 -5.18
C GLU A 380 9.85 -28.50 -4.48
N PHE A 381 9.41 -27.49 -3.71
CA PHE A 381 8.10 -27.52 -3.08
C PHE A 381 6.97 -27.63 -4.12
N MET A 382 6.99 -26.84 -5.20
CA MET A 382 5.97 -26.91 -6.26
C MET A 382 5.95 -28.24 -7.00
N ASP A 383 7.13 -28.88 -7.17
CA ASP A 383 7.26 -30.16 -7.90
C ASP A 383 6.90 -31.37 -7.04
N GLN A 384 7.09 -31.32 -5.71
CA GLN A 384 7.09 -32.51 -4.83
C GLN A 384 6.12 -32.42 -3.66
N SER A 385 5.48 -31.25 -3.40
CA SER A 385 4.60 -31.10 -2.24
C SER A 385 3.32 -31.93 -2.35
N HIS A 386 2.86 -32.42 -1.20
CA HIS A 386 1.58 -33.10 -1.13
C HIS A 386 0.42 -32.11 -1.28
N PRO A 387 -0.72 -32.48 -1.87
CA PRO A 387 -1.87 -31.58 -2.05
C PRO A 387 -2.41 -30.92 -0.78
N ASP A 388 -2.12 -31.50 0.40
CA ASP A 388 -2.48 -30.91 1.71
C ASP A 388 -1.41 -29.95 2.27
N GLU A 389 -0.29 -29.74 1.58
CA GLU A 389 0.71 -28.75 1.97
C GLU A 389 0.47 -27.39 1.32
N VAL A 390 0.78 -26.33 2.05
CA VAL A 390 0.80 -24.96 1.52
C VAL A 390 2.04 -24.22 2.00
N LEU A 391 2.63 -23.43 1.13
CA LEU A 391 3.81 -22.62 1.41
C LEU A 391 3.43 -21.14 1.43
N PHE A 392 3.65 -20.47 2.55
CA PHE A 392 3.60 -19.01 2.63
C PHE A 392 5.02 -18.44 2.50
N VAL A 393 5.21 -17.51 1.57
CA VAL A 393 6.43 -16.75 1.42
C VAL A 393 6.16 -15.34 1.93
N THR A 394 6.89 -14.90 2.98
CA THR A 394 6.55 -13.67 3.71
C THR A 394 7.75 -13.04 4.44
N GLY A 395 7.52 -11.92 5.13
CA GLY A 395 8.48 -11.21 6.00
C GLY A 395 9.00 -9.89 5.43
N SER A 396 8.98 -9.71 4.11
CA SER A 396 9.41 -8.47 3.47
C SER A 396 8.76 -8.30 2.10
N LEU A 397 8.28 -7.09 1.80
CA LEU A 397 7.80 -6.73 0.46
C LEU A 397 8.90 -6.88 -0.60
N TYR A 398 10.15 -6.59 -0.26
CA TYR A 398 11.29 -6.76 -1.18
C TYR A 398 11.58 -8.24 -1.47
N PHE A 399 11.46 -9.10 -0.45
CA PHE A 399 11.62 -10.53 -0.62
C PHE A 399 10.56 -11.12 -1.54
N ILE A 400 9.28 -10.85 -1.25
CA ILE A 400 8.20 -11.38 -2.08
C ILE A 400 8.23 -10.81 -3.51
N ALA A 401 8.77 -9.59 -3.71
CA ALA A 401 8.98 -9.04 -5.05
C ALA A 401 9.99 -9.88 -5.87
N GLU A 402 11.13 -10.27 -5.27
CA GLU A 402 12.10 -11.17 -5.92
C GLU A 402 11.49 -12.55 -6.21
N VAL A 403 10.74 -13.11 -5.25
CA VAL A 403 10.06 -14.40 -5.44
C VAL A 403 9.00 -14.32 -6.52
N ARG A 404 8.21 -13.23 -6.54
CA ARG A 404 7.18 -13.02 -7.56
C ARG A 404 7.77 -12.93 -8.96
N ALA A 405 8.85 -12.17 -9.13
CA ALA A 405 9.56 -12.08 -10.40
C ALA A 405 10.02 -13.47 -10.87
N PHE A 406 10.61 -14.26 -9.96
CA PHE A 406 11.01 -15.64 -10.27
C PHE A 406 9.83 -16.53 -10.67
N LEU A 407 8.69 -16.47 -9.94
CA LEU A 407 7.52 -17.30 -10.22
C LEU A 407 6.78 -16.93 -11.51
N LEU A 408 6.94 -15.73 -12.02
CA LEU A 408 6.40 -15.30 -13.31
C LEU A 408 7.26 -15.74 -14.49
N GLU A 409 8.51 -16.18 -14.26
CA GLU A 409 9.42 -16.71 -15.28
C GLU A 409 9.34 -18.24 -15.41
N VAL A 410 8.74 -18.93 -14.44
CA VAL A 410 8.62 -20.41 -14.37
C VAL A 410 7.26 -20.86 -14.89
#